data_ce9f436f54c04243bebcc48a8c0ed166
#
_entry.id   ce9f436f54c04243bebcc48a8c0ed166
#
_cell.length_a   1.000
_cell.length_b   1.000
_cell.length_c   1.000
_cell.angle_alpha   90.00
_cell.angle_beta   90.00
_cell.angle_gamma   90.00
#
_symmetry.space_group_name_H-M   'P 1'
#
loop_
_entity.id
_entity.type
_entity.pdbx_description
1 polymer ?
#
loop_
_entity_poly.entity_id
_entity_poly.type
_entity_poly.pdbx_seq_one_letter_code
_entity_poly.pdbx_strand_id
1 'polypeptide(L)'
;MYLINDLEVTKDEFTLPVENLAVWRGDGVFEALKIHDHYPFGLEKHIDRLKQSCKKQLFDNVDFNLVKNNILKISSNHKSGYVRVLILRNESDDDFTIYSFYQPLLNLPEEFTLQSQPAPWHAGGDYEVDSKNIVGSKSTSYAYNIKQTREAVRDGFTDALLINNKGIVLE
;
A
#
# COMPACT_ATOMS: atom_id res chain seq x y z
N MET A 1 17.08 5.11 1.34
CA MET A 1 16.72 6.16 0.38
C MET A 1 15.28 6.55 0.64
N TYR A 2 15.03 7.84 0.73
CA TYR A 2 13.71 8.46 0.98
C TYR A 2 13.49 9.56 -0.06
N LEU A 3 12.31 9.59 -0.68
CA LEU A 3 11.94 10.57 -1.69
C LEU A 3 10.59 11.19 -1.33
N ILE A 4 10.52 12.51 -1.35
CA ILE A 4 9.28 13.30 -1.29
C ILE A 4 9.13 13.96 -2.66
N ASN A 5 8.11 13.57 -3.42
CA ASN A 5 7.99 13.82 -4.85
C ASN A 5 9.27 13.37 -5.58
N ASP A 6 10.02 14.26 -6.22
CA ASP A 6 11.28 14.00 -6.90
C ASP A 6 12.54 14.26 -6.04
N LEU A 7 12.34 14.87 -4.85
CA LEU A 7 13.43 15.28 -3.97
C LEU A 7 13.89 14.13 -3.07
N GLU A 8 15.19 13.83 -3.12
CA GLU A 8 15.82 12.92 -2.16
C GLU A 8 16.09 13.67 -0.84
N VAL A 9 15.62 13.08 0.26
CA VAL A 9 15.72 13.66 1.60
C VAL A 9 16.36 12.68 2.58
N THR A 10 16.85 13.19 3.70
CA THR A 10 17.30 12.35 4.82
C THR A 10 16.10 11.70 5.53
N LYS A 11 16.37 10.72 6.38
CA LYS A 11 15.32 10.08 7.19
C LYS A 11 14.61 11.07 8.12
N ASP A 12 15.35 12.04 8.67
CA ASP A 12 14.81 13.02 9.61
C ASP A 12 13.95 14.08 8.90
N GLU A 13 14.22 14.34 7.62
CA GLU A 13 13.42 15.23 6.77
C GLU A 13 12.21 14.52 6.14
N PHE A 14 12.19 13.17 6.14
CA PHE A 14 11.09 12.38 5.62
C PHE A 14 9.91 12.38 6.60
N THR A 15 9.24 13.54 6.69
CA THR A 15 8.19 13.83 7.67
C THR A 15 6.84 14.02 6.97
N LEU A 16 5.78 13.84 7.72
CA LEU A 16 4.40 14.03 7.29
C LEU A 16 3.69 14.92 8.32
N PRO A 17 3.12 16.07 7.92
CA PRO A 17 2.32 16.91 8.83
C PRO A 17 1.12 16.14 9.39
N VAL A 18 0.81 16.34 10.65
CA VAL A 18 -0.32 15.65 11.32
C VAL A 18 -1.67 16.10 10.75
N GLU A 19 -1.74 17.30 10.19
CA GLU A 19 -2.90 17.88 9.53
C GLU A 19 -3.23 17.22 8.18
N ASN A 20 -2.27 16.46 7.61
CA ASN A 20 -2.46 15.77 6.34
C ASN A 20 -3.67 14.81 6.42
N LEU A 21 -4.57 14.87 5.44
CA LEU A 21 -5.81 14.07 5.42
C LEU A 21 -5.53 12.56 5.44
N ALA A 22 -4.40 12.12 4.89
CA ALA A 22 -4.03 10.72 4.96
C ALA A 22 -3.72 10.25 6.41
N VAL A 23 -3.32 11.13 7.31
CA VAL A 23 -3.01 10.80 8.71
C VAL A 23 -4.28 10.54 9.50
N TRP A 24 -5.24 11.45 9.45
CA TRP A 24 -6.41 11.40 10.35
C TRP A 24 -7.72 10.96 9.68
N ARG A 25 -7.73 10.85 8.33
CA ARG A 25 -8.85 10.31 7.55
C ARG A 25 -8.50 9.05 6.75
N GLY A 26 -7.22 8.70 6.64
CA GLY A 26 -6.79 7.59 5.79
C GLY A 26 -6.95 7.89 4.30
N ASP A 27 -6.91 9.17 3.89
CA ASP A 27 -7.08 9.60 2.50
C ASP A 27 -5.74 9.51 1.74
N GLY A 28 -5.44 8.32 1.32
CA GLY A 28 -4.23 8.01 0.58
C GLY A 28 -4.30 6.63 -0.07
N VAL A 29 -3.48 6.43 -1.07
CA VAL A 29 -3.27 5.15 -1.75
C VAL A 29 -1.81 4.75 -1.66
N PHE A 30 -1.52 3.44 -1.72
CA PHE A 30 -0.15 2.98 -1.64
C PHE A 30 0.12 1.72 -2.46
N GLU A 31 1.39 1.49 -2.72
CA GLU A 31 1.91 0.24 -3.27
C GLU A 31 3.15 -0.22 -2.50
N ALA A 32 3.40 -1.51 -2.57
CA ALA A 32 4.61 -2.14 -2.07
C ALA A 32 5.10 -3.17 -3.09
N LEU A 33 6.30 -2.95 -3.63
CA LEU A 33 6.91 -3.80 -4.63
C LEU A 33 8.13 -4.48 -4.04
N LYS A 34 8.24 -5.79 -4.22
CA LYS A 34 9.45 -6.53 -3.86
C LYS A 34 10.59 -6.19 -4.83
N ILE A 35 11.77 -5.93 -4.30
CA ILE A 35 13.00 -5.80 -5.09
C ILE A 35 13.64 -7.18 -5.18
N HIS A 36 13.98 -7.60 -6.38
CA HIS A 36 14.75 -8.78 -6.67
C HIS A 36 15.89 -8.41 -7.62
N ASP A 37 17.11 -8.61 -7.16
CA ASP A 37 18.34 -8.32 -7.91
C ASP A 37 18.33 -6.94 -8.57
N HIS A 38 18.14 -5.89 -7.75
CA HIS A 38 18.08 -4.48 -8.16
C HIS A 38 16.89 -4.10 -9.05
N TYR A 39 15.87 -4.98 -9.19
CA TYR A 39 14.72 -4.71 -10.03
C TYR A 39 13.38 -4.86 -9.28
N PRO A 40 12.39 -3.97 -9.47
CA PRO A 40 11.09 -4.08 -8.83
C PRO A 40 10.25 -5.15 -9.53
N PHE A 41 9.87 -6.19 -8.79
CA PHE A 41 9.06 -7.28 -9.32
C PHE A 41 7.65 -6.80 -9.69
N GLY A 42 7.21 -7.13 -10.92
CA GLY A 42 5.85 -6.84 -11.37
C GLY A 42 5.51 -5.36 -11.53
N LEU A 43 6.51 -4.48 -11.80
CA LEU A 43 6.38 -3.03 -11.84
C LEU A 43 5.10 -2.54 -12.54
N GLU A 44 4.85 -2.97 -13.78
CA GLU A 44 3.71 -2.46 -14.56
C GLU A 44 2.36 -2.85 -13.92
N LYS A 45 2.23 -4.05 -13.38
CA LYS A 45 1.01 -4.49 -12.68
C LYS A 45 0.74 -3.65 -11.42
N HIS A 46 1.79 -3.30 -10.68
CA HIS A 46 1.68 -2.43 -9.50
C HIS A 46 1.31 -0.99 -9.89
N ILE A 47 1.90 -0.46 -10.95
CA ILE A 47 1.54 0.86 -11.48
C ILE A 47 0.07 0.87 -11.95
N ASP A 48 -0.38 -0.15 -12.66
CA ASP A 48 -1.77 -0.22 -13.10
C ASP A 48 -2.75 -0.33 -11.93
N ARG A 49 -2.43 -1.09 -10.87
CA ARG A 49 -3.24 -1.15 -9.66
C ARG A 49 -3.25 0.19 -8.91
N LEU A 50 -2.11 0.87 -8.84
CA LEU A 50 -2.03 2.20 -8.24
C LEU A 50 -2.89 3.21 -8.99
N LYS A 51 -2.85 3.21 -10.33
CA LYS A 51 -3.73 4.05 -11.18
C LYS A 51 -5.22 3.79 -10.89
N GLN A 52 -5.60 2.51 -10.77
CA GLN A 52 -6.98 2.15 -10.43
C GLN A 52 -7.36 2.63 -9.02
N SER A 53 -6.46 2.51 -8.04
CA SER A 53 -6.69 3.01 -6.68
C SER A 53 -6.81 4.54 -6.66
N CYS A 54 -5.95 5.25 -7.37
CA CYS A 54 -6.03 6.71 -7.55
C CYS A 54 -7.38 7.12 -8.15
N LYS A 55 -7.78 6.48 -9.24
CA LYS A 55 -9.08 6.78 -9.89
C LYS A 55 -10.26 6.58 -8.94
N LYS A 56 -10.26 5.51 -8.14
CA LYS A 56 -11.34 5.22 -7.17
C LYS A 56 -11.40 6.23 -6.02
N GLN A 57 -10.28 6.82 -5.65
CA GLN A 57 -10.20 7.80 -4.56
C GLN A 57 -10.05 9.24 -5.08
N LEU A 58 -10.34 9.47 -6.38
CA LEU A 58 -10.33 10.80 -7.00
C LEU A 58 -8.99 11.53 -6.82
N PHE A 59 -7.89 10.80 -6.98
CA PHE A 59 -6.57 11.40 -7.15
C PHE A 59 -6.35 11.68 -8.64
N ASP A 60 -6.63 12.89 -9.05
CA ASP A 60 -6.43 13.33 -10.42
C ASP A 60 -5.01 13.87 -10.62
N ASN A 61 -4.53 13.90 -11.87
CA ASN A 61 -3.25 14.50 -12.25
C ASN A 61 -1.99 13.91 -11.59
N VAL A 62 -2.04 12.66 -11.11
CA VAL A 62 -0.84 11.98 -10.58
C VAL A 62 0.17 11.74 -11.69
N ASP A 63 1.41 12.20 -11.48
CA ASP A 63 2.52 11.89 -12.37
C ASP A 63 3.05 10.47 -12.15
N PHE A 64 2.48 9.50 -12.88
CA PHE A 64 2.93 8.10 -12.81
C PHE A 64 4.32 7.86 -13.40
N ASN A 65 4.86 8.78 -14.20
CA ASN A 65 6.24 8.69 -14.64
C ASN A 65 7.19 9.00 -13.48
N LEU A 66 6.87 10.00 -12.68
CA LEU A 66 7.59 10.31 -11.45
C LEU A 66 7.54 9.11 -10.48
N VAL A 67 6.35 8.54 -10.24
CA VAL A 67 6.20 7.34 -9.39
C VAL A 67 7.09 6.20 -9.90
N LYS A 68 7.06 5.91 -11.18
CA LYS A 68 7.86 4.85 -11.80
C LYS A 68 9.36 5.11 -11.67
N ASN A 69 9.80 6.35 -11.90
CA ASN A 69 11.20 6.76 -11.76
C ASN A 69 11.68 6.61 -10.32
N ASN A 70 10.87 6.98 -9.33
CA ASN A 70 11.18 6.81 -7.91
C ASN A 70 11.35 5.33 -7.54
N ILE A 71 10.44 4.46 -8.01
CA ILE A 71 10.53 3.02 -7.80
C ILE A 71 11.83 2.47 -8.39
N LEU A 72 12.15 2.81 -9.64
CA LEU A 72 13.35 2.36 -10.32
C LEU A 72 14.63 2.87 -9.63
N LYS A 73 14.65 4.16 -9.26
CA LYS A 73 15.78 4.78 -8.54
C LYS A 73 16.05 4.07 -7.21
N ILE A 74 15.02 3.80 -6.41
CA ILE A 74 15.16 3.08 -5.15
C ILE A 74 15.62 1.64 -5.40
N SER A 75 14.99 0.93 -6.33
CA SER A 75 15.29 -0.48 -6.60
C SER A 75 16.74 -0.68 -7.07
N SER A 76 17.24 0.19 -7.96
CA SER A 76 18.61 0.08 -8.47
C SER A 76 19.72 0.17 -7.39
N ASN A 77 19.40 0.78 -6.25
CA ASN A 77 20.32 0.92 -5.11
C ASN A 77 20.26 -0.24 -4.10
N HIS A 78 19.33 -1.20 -4.28
CA HIS A 78 19.13 -2.28 -3.32
C HIS A 78 18.95 -3.63 -4.02
N LYS A 79 19.72 -4.63 -3.59
CA LYS A 79 19.65 -6.00 -4.17
C LYS A 79 18.34 -6.70 -3.81
N SER A 80 17.81 -6.44 -2.62
CA SER A 80 16.58 -7.06 -2.12
C SER A 80 15.87 -6.12 -1.13
N GLY A 81 14.59 -6.33 -0.88
CA GLY A 81 13.77 -5.51 0.01
C GLY A 81 12.45 -5.16 -0.64
N TYR A 82 11.88 -4.05 -0.22
CA TYR A 82 10.66 -3.50 -0.78
C TYR A 82 10.83 -2.02 -1.11
N VAL A 83 10.23 -1.58 -2.21
CA VAL A 83 9.90 -0.16 -2.41
C VAL A 83 8.46 0.05 -1.96
N ARG A 84 8.25 1.04 -1.11
CA ARG A 84 6.92 1.55 -0.80
C ARG A 84 6.71 2.90 -1.46
N VAL A 85 5.53 3.06 -2.04
CA VAL A 85 5.08 4.34 -2.60
C VAL A 85 3.72 4.65 -1.98
N LEU A 86 3.57 5.86 -1.48
CA LEU A 86 2.32 6.39 -0.97
C LEU A 86 2.00 7.68 -1.71
N ILE A 87 0.75 7.88 -2.08
CA ILE A 87 0.22 9.12 -2.59
C ILE A 87 -0.79 9.58 -1.56
N LEU A 88 -0.47 10.65 -0.86
CA LEU A 88 -1.17 11.11 0.34
C LEU A 88 -1.78 12.49 0.08
N ARG A 89 -3.09 12.61 0.29
CA ARG A 89 -3.80 13.87 0.17
C ARG A 89 -3.43 14.79 1.33
N ASN A 90 -3.07 16.02 1.00
CA ASN A 90 -2.70 17.02 1.99
C ASN A 90 -3.96 17.68 2.60
N GLU A 91 -4.17 18.97 2.42
CA GLU A 91 -5.28 19.72 3.03
C GLU A 91 -6.45 19.95 2.08
N SER A 92 -6.26 19.82 0.77
CA SER A 92 -7.28 20.04 -0.26
C SER A 92 -7.37 18.89 -1.25
N ASP A 93 -8.48 18.84 -1.98
CA ASP A 93 -8.80 17.72 -2.89
C ASP A 93 -7.77 17.54 -4.03
N ASP A 94 -7.20 18.63 -4.52
CA ASP A 94 -6.25 18.64 -5.64
C ASP A 94 -4.78 18.64 -5.18
N ASP A 95 -4.52 18.66 -3.87
CA ASP A 95 -3.19 18.72 -3.31
C ASP A 95 -2.80 17.38 -2.68
N PHE A 96 -1.74 16.77 -3.19
CA PHE A 96 -1.19 15.51 -2.67
C PHE A 96 0.33 15.47 -2.80
N THR A 97 0.94 14.62 -2.00
CA THR A 97 2.39 14.40 -2.01
C THR A 97 2.70 12.92 -2.23
N ILE A 98 3.72 12.64 -3.04
CA ILE A 98 4.22 11.28 -3.31
C ILE A 98 5.40 11.02 -2.38
N TYR A 99 5.25 10.02 -1.50
CA TYR A 99 6.29 9.50 -0.64
C TYR A 99 6.80 8.17 -1.17
N SER A 100 8.10 8.02 -1.33
CA SER A 100 8.68 6.77 -1.79
C SER A 100 9.89 6.41 -0.92
N PHE A 101 9.99 5.16 -0.46
CA PHE A 101 11.10 4.74 0.39
C PHE A 101 11.42 3.25 0.28
N TYR A 102 12.65 2.92 0.64
CA TYR A 102 13.12 1.56 0.79
C TYR A 102 12.75 0.98 2.17
N GLN A 103 12.33 -0.27 2.18
CA GLN A 103 12.17 -1.07 3.39
C GLN A 103 12.91 -2.40 3.23
N PRO A 104 13.74 -2.83 4.19
CA PRO A 104 14.40 -4.13 4.14
C PRO A 104 13.38 -5.27 4.20
N LEU A 105 13.80 -6.47 3.74
CA LEU A 105 13.00 -7.68 3.91
C LEU A 105 12.75 -7.93 5.41
N LEU A 106 11.52 -8.34 5.71
CA LEU A 106 11.18 -8.83 7.04
C LEU A 106 11.78 -10.22 7.23
N ASN A 107 12.23 -10.51 8.45
CA ASN A 107 12.53 -11.88 8.85
C ASN A 107 11.19 -12.60 9.01
N LEU A 108 10.88 -13.46 8.07
CA LEU A 108 9.66 -14.26 8.10
C LEU A 108 9.96 -15.62 8.75
N PRO A 109 9.02 -16.23 9.48
CA PRO A 109 9.17 -17.60 9.96
C PRO A 109 9.21 -18.57 8.78
N GLU A 110 9.80 -19.77 9.00
CA GLU A 110 9.85 -20.82 7.99
C GLU A 110 8.45 -21.39 7.68
N GLU A 111 7.58 -21.41 8.68
CA GLU A 111 6.21 -21.89 8.58
C GLU A 111 5.23 -20.81 8.99
N PHE A 112 4.11 -20.72 8.26
CA PHE A 112 3.00 -19.84 8.58
C PHE A 112 1.79 -20.64 9.02
N THR A 113 1.25 -20.29 10.18
CA THR A 113 -0.07 -20.71 10.61
C THR A 113 -1.06 -19.57 10.39
N LEU A 114 -2.18 -19.85 9.70
CA LEU A 114 -3.13 -18.82 9.29
C LEU A 114 -4.49 -19.07 9.97
N GLN A 115 -5.11 -18.00 10.46
CA GLN A 115 -6.47 -18.02 10.94
C GLN A 115 -7.40 -17.38 9.90
N SER A 116 -8.44 -18.08 9.48
CA SER A 116 -9.44 -17.52 8.58
C SER A 116 -10.22 -16.40 9.26
N GLN A 117 -10.26 -15.22 8.61
CA GLN A 117 -10.92 -14.03 9.11
C GLN A 117 -11.85 -13.44 8.03
N PRO A 118 -13.09 -13.04 8.39
CA PRO A 118 -14.03 -12.46 7.43
C PRO A 118 -13.56 -11.06 6.99
N ALA A 119 -13.60 -10.79 5.69
CA ALA A 119 -13.20 -9.53 5.10
C ALA A 119 -14.20 -9.03 4.04
N PRO A 120 -15.44 -8.70 4.42
CA PRO A 120 -16.50 -8.30 3.46
C PRO A 120 -16.14 -7.01 2.69
N TRP A 121 -15.29 -6.15 3.27
CA TRP A 121 -14.79 -4.91 2.66
C TRP A 121 -13.69 -5.09 1.61
N HIS A 122 -13.10 -6.28 1.53
CA HIS A 122 -11.97 -6.55 0.63
C HIS A 122 -12.44 -6.62 -0.84
N ALA A 123 -11.54 -6.37 -1.78
CA ALA A 123 -11.81 -6.60 -3.19
C ALA A 123 -12.19 -8.08 -3.43
N GLY A 124 -13.34 -8.34 -4.04
CA GLY A 124 -13.89 -9.68 -4.18
C GLY A 124 -14.57 -10.23 -2.92
N GLY A 125 -14.68 -9.40 -1.86
CA GLY A 125 -15.46 -9.68 -0.67
C GLY A 125 -16.98 -9.68 -0.94
N ASP A 126 -17.75 -9.42 0.10
CA ASP A 126 -19.23 -9.52 0.03
C ASP A 126 -19.90 -8.24 -0.46
N TYR A 127 -19.17 -7.11 -0.47
CA TYR A 127 -19.67 -5.86 -1.03
C TYR A 127 -19.49 -5.84 -2.54
N GLU A 128 -20.50 -5.38 -3.25
CA GLU A 128 -20.44 -5.19 -4.69
C GLU A 128 -19.34 -4.19 -5.06
N VAL A 129 -18.46 -4.61 -5.96
CA VAL A 129 -17.41 -3.75 -6.50
C VAL A 129 -17.98 -3.02 -7.71
N ASP A 130 -18.42 -1.79 -7.53
CA ASP A 130 -18.75 -0.91 -8.65
C ASP A 130 -17.69 0.20 -8.81
N SER A 131 -17.80 0.94 -9.89
CA SER A 131 -16.89 2.05 -10.19
C SER A 131 -17.06 3.26 -9.25
N LYS A 132 -18.12 3.27 -8.43
CA LYS A 132 -18.48 4.41 -7.57
C LYS A 132 -18.06 4.22 -6.12
N ASN A 133 -17.56 3.03 -5.75
CA ASN A 133 -17.10 2.78 -4.39
C ASN A 133 -15.59 2.54 -4.34
N ILE A 134 -14.99 2.76 -3.17
CA ILE A 134 -13.56 2.60 -2.93
C ILE A 134 -13.14 1.14 -2.68
N VAL A 135 -14.11 0.21 -2.66
CA VAL A 135 -13.82 -1.23 -2.45
C VAL A 135 -12.84 -1.72 -3.50
N GLY A 136 -11.79 -2.37 -3.05
CA GLY A 136 -10.70 -2.86 -3.89
C GLY A 136 -9.66 -1.80 -4.26
N SER A 137 -9.73 -0.58 -3.74
CA SER A 137 -8.57 0.31 -3.79
C SER A 137 -7.55 -0.09 -2.71
N LYS A 138 -6.26 0.00 -3.06
CA LYS A 138 -5.19 -0.20 -2.08
C LYS A 138 -4.92 1.11 -1.36
N SER A 139 -5.72 1.38 -0.31
CA SER A 139 -5.74 2.66 0.42
C SER A 139 -5.00 2.60 1.74
N THR A 140 -4.65 3.76 2.29
CA THR A 140 -4.07 3.88 3.63
C THR A 140 -5.07 3.61 4.75
N SER A 141 -6.37 3.52 4.46
CA SER A 141 -7.43 3.10 5.39
C SER A 141 -7.37 1.58 5.66
N TYR A 142 -6.22 1.10 6.15
CA TYR A 142 -5.90 -0.33 6.27
C TYR A 142 -6.21 -0.92 7.66
N ALA A 143 -6.92 -0.16 8.51
CA ALA A 143 -7.17 -0.53 9.91
C ALA A 143 -7.91 -1.87 10.05
N TYR A 144 -8.87 -2.16 9.15
CA TYR A 144 -9.60 -3.43 9.17
C TYR A 144 -8.69 -4.63 8.93
N ASN A 145 -7.85 -4.57 7.88
CA ASN A 145 -6.90 -5.66 7.57
C ASN A 145 -5.93 -5.89 8.73
N ILE A 146 -5.34 -4.82 9.26
CA ILE A 146 -4.41 -4.91 10.40
C ILE A 146 -5.10 -5.44 11.66
N LYS A 147 -6.38 -5.11 11.89
CA LYS A 147 -7.15 -5.67 13.00
C LYS A 147 -7.24 -7.20 12.89
N GLN A 148 -7.56 -7.72 11.71
CA GLN A 148 -7.68 -9.17 11.51
C GLN A 148 -6.34 -9.89 11.74
N THR A 149 -5.23 -9.34 11.20
CA THR A 149 -3.88 -9.86 11.50
C THR A 149 -3.58 -9.85 13.00
N ARG A 150 -3.89 -8.75 13.71
CA ARG A 150 -3.66 -8.66 15.16
C ARG A 150 -4.50 -9.65 15.96
N GLU A 151 -5.74 -9.91 15.57
CA GLU A 151 -6.59 -10.93 16.20
C GLU A 151 -6.01 -12.33 15.99
N ALA A 152 -5.63 -12.68 14.76
CA ALA A 152 -4.98 -13.95 14.47
C ALA A 152 -3.69 -14.15 15.30
N VAL A 153 -2.82 -13.13 15.35
CA VAL A 153 -1.58 -13.18 16.14
C VAL A 153 -1.88 -13.33 17.64
N ARG A 154 -2.89 -12.65 18.17
CA ARG A 154 -3.32 -12.79 19.59
C ARG A 154 -3.78 -14.20 19.89
N ASP A 155 -4.41 -14.88 18.93
CA ASP A 155 -4.89 -16.26 19.05
C ASP A 155 -3.79 -17.31 18.77
N GLY A 156 -2.53 -16.87 18.55
CA GLY A 156 -1.36 -17.74 18.37
C GLY A 156 -1.05 -18.14 16.94
N PHE A 157 -1.70 -17.54 15.95
CA PHE A 157 -1.40 -17.73 14.54
C PHE A 157 -0.33 -16.75 14.04
N THR A 158 0.27 -17.04 12.89
CA THR A 158 1.29 -16.16 12.30
C THR A 158 0.65 -14.96 11.59
N ASP A 159 -0.51 -15.16 10.93
CA ASP A 159 -1.21 -14.11 10.19
C ASP A 159 -2.69 -14.48 9.97
N ALA A 160 -3.47 -13.56 9.42
CA ALA A 160 -4.84 -13.78 9.01
C ALA A 160 -4.92 -14.25 7.57
N LEU A 161 -5.84 -15.17 7.28
CA LEU A 161 -6.28 -15.52 5.93
C LEU A 161 -7.64 -14.85 5.72
N LEU A 162 -7.67 -13.80 4.89
CA LEU A 162 -8.90 -13.05 4.64
C LEU A 162 -9.82 -13.80 3.67
N ILE A 163 -11.06 -14.02 4.10
CA ILE A 163 -12.06 -14.76 3.32
C ILE A 163 -13.36 -13.96 3.19
N ASN A 164 -14.16 -14.25 2.15
CA ASN A 164 -15.53 -13.77 2.07
C ASN A 164 -16.54 -14.73 2.76
N ASN A 165 -17.83 -14.38 2.77
CA ASN A 165 -18.89 -15.19 3.38
C ASN A 165 -19.11 -16.55 2.69
N LYS A 166 -18.55 -16.76 1.51
CA LYS A 166 -18.58 -18.03 0.77
C LYS A 166 -17.32 -18.88 1.01
N GLY A 167 -16.41 -18.43 1.88
CA GLY A 167 -15.15 -19.10 2.15
C GLY A 167 -14.10 -18.95 1.05
N ILE A 168 -14.29 -18.03 0.09
CA ILE A 168 -13.29 -17.76 -0.94
C ILE A 168 -12.17 -16.94 -0.31
N VAL A 169 -10.93 -17.39 -0.51
CA VAL A 169 -9.74 -16.67 -0.07
C VAL A 169 -9.55 -15.40 -0.90
N LEU A 170 -9.33 -14.29 -0.21
CA LEU A 170 -9.17 -12.96 -0.80
C LEU A 170 -7.73 -12.45 -0.69
N GLU A 171 -7.11 -12.62 0.50
CA GLU A 171 -5.74 -12.20 0.81
C GLU A 171 -5.14 -13.07 1.92
#